data_fd88b1e98e9acde9ad07da4da5c4342a
#
_entry.id   fd88b1e98e9acde9ad07da4da5c4342a
#
_cell.length_a   1.000
_cell.length_b   1.000
_cell.length_c   1.000
_cell.angle_alpha   90.00
_cell.angle_beta   90.00
_cell.angle_gamma   90.00
#
_symmetry.space_group_name_H-M   'P 1'
#
loop_
_entity.id
_entity.type
_entity.pdbx_description
1 polymer ?
#
loop_
_entity_poly.entity_id
_entity_poly.type
_entity_poly.pdbx_seq_one_letter_code
_entity_poly.pdbx_strand_id
1 'polypeptide(L)'
;MNGQSFLKGAIIISVGGFIAKLLGAIYRIPLTNVLGGEGMGIYQMVYPLYCLLLTVSATGIPSGLAREISHARARGDESRVRGVFLRSLALFSALGLIGFAAMLVLAPIMSRVQSEPTAQASYVMLAPSVFFVRSEEHTSELQSQYLIA
;
A
#
# COMPACT_ATOMS: atom_id res chain seq x y z
N MET A 1 -11.42 13.07 27.49
CA MET A 1 -11.61 12.12 26.34
C MET A 1 -12.41 10.95 26.88
N ASN A 2 -13.65 10.78 26.42
CA ASN A 2 -14.57 9.77 26.95
C ASN A 2 -14.13 8.38 26.51
N GLY A 3 -13.82 7.48 27.46
CA GLY A 3 -13.41 6.11 27.17
C GLY A 3 -14.40 5.32 26.30
N GLN A 4 -15.66 5.72 26.28
CA GLN A 4 -16.69 5.15 25.39
C GLN A 4 -16.45 5.47 23.89
N SER A 5 -15.90 6.64 23.57
CA SER A 5 -15.59 7.03 22.18
C SER A 5 -14.39 6.24 21.64
N PHE A 6 -13.38 6.02 22.50
CA PHE A 6 -12.22 5.19 22.15
C PHE A 6 -12.62 3.72 21.93
N LEU A 7 -13.45 3.18 22.81
CA LEU A 7 -13.92 1.79 22.71
C LEU A 7 -14.74 1.56 21.44
N LYS A 8 -15.64 2.49 21.08
CA LYS A 8 -16.40 2.45 19.82
C LYS A 8 -15.49 2.47 18.60
N GLY A 9 -14.49 3.35 18.58
CA GLY A 9 -13.52 3.41 17.49
C GLY A 9 -12.71 2.10 17.35
N ALA A 10 -12.25 1.53 18.45
CA ALA A 10 -11.53 0.26 18.45
C ALA A 10 -12.39 -0.91 17.94
N ILE A 11 -13.66 -0.97 18.34
CA ILE A 11 -14.60 -2.00 17.85
C ILE A 11 -14.83 -1.87 16.35
N ILE A 12 -15.05 -0.66 15.84
CA ILE A 12 -15.28 -0.43 14.39
C ILE A 12 -14.07 -0.89 13.59
N ILE A 13 -12.85 -0.52 14.01
CA ILE A 13 -11.62 -0.93 13.34
C ILE A 13 -11.43 -2.46 13.39
N SER A 14 -11.70 -3.08 14.54
CA SER A 14 -11.57 -4.54 14.70
C SER A 14 -12.57 -5.30 13.83
N VAL A 15 -13.83 -4.86 13.79
CA VAL A 15 -14.87 -5.47 12.95
C VAL A 15 -14.53 -5.27 11.47
N GLY A 16 -14.09 -4.08 11.08
CA GLY A 16 -13.65 -3.82 9.70
C GLY A 16 -12.48 -4.71 9.28
N GLY A 17 -11.47 -4.86 10.14
CA GLY A 17 -10.34 -5.75 9.92
C GLY A 17 -10.73 -7.23 9.83
N PHE A 18 -11.70 -7.67 10.64
CA PHE A 18 -12.25 -9.03 10.57
C PHE A 18 -12.99 -9.30 9.26
N ILE A 19 -13.85 -8.37 8.84
CA ILE A 19 -14.58 -8.46 7.56
C ILE A 19 -13.59 -8.50 6.40
N ALA A 20 -12.57 -7.65 6.40
CA ALA A 20 -11.53 -7.63 5.35
C ALA A 20 -10.80 -8.98 5.25
N LYS A 21 -10.45 -9.61 6.37
CA LYS A 21 -9.84 -10.94 6.39
C LYS A 21 -10.77 -12.03 5.88
N LEU A 22 -12.05 -11.95 6.21
CA LEU A 22 -13.09 -12.87 5.75
C LEU A 22 -13.28 -12.77 4.23
N LEU A 23 -13.37 -11.56 3.70
CA LEU A 23 -13.43 -11.29 2.27
C LEU A 23 -12.18 -11.81 1.54
N GLY A 24 -10.98 -11.61 2.12
CA GLY A 24 -9.73 -12.15 1.59
C GLY A 24 -9.72 -13.69 1.55
N ALA A 25 -10.27 -14.36 2.57
CA ALA A 25 -10.39 -15.82 2.58
C ALA A 25 -11.40 -16.32 1.53
N ILE A 26 -12.55 -15.66 1.41
CA ILE A 26 -13.56 -15.98 0.40
C ILE A 26 -13.02 -15.77 -1.02
N TYR A 27 -12.29 -14.69 -1.26
CA TYR A 27 -11.65 -14.41 -2.54
C TYR A 27 -10.64 -15.49 -2.94
N ARG A 28 -9.94 -16.09 -1.98
CA ARG A 28 -8.90 -17.09 -2.24
C ARG A 28 -9.45 -18.38 -2.86
N ILE A 29 -10.69 -18.76 -2.55
CA ILE A 29 -11.32 -19.97 -3.09
C ILE A 29 -11.50 -19.89 -4.63
N PRO A 30 -12.21 -18.89 -5.18
CA PRO A 30 -12.33 -18.75 -6.64
C PRO A 30 -10.98 -18.49 -7.30
N LEU A 31 -10.08 -17.76 -6.67
CA LEU A 31 -8.73 -17.53 -7.18
C LEU A 31 -7.98 -18.85 -7.41
N THR A 32 -8.00 -19.75 -6.43
CA THR A 32 -7.37 -21.07 -6.52
C THR A 32 -8.00 -21.92 -7.63
N ASN A 33 -9.32 -21.85 -7.81
CA ASN A 33 -10.02 -22.59 -8.85
C ASN A 33 -9.67 -22.08 -10.26
N VAL A 34 -9.47 -20.78 -10.42
CA VAL A 34 -9.12 -20.17 -11.72
C VAL A 34 -7.64 -20.38 -12.06
N LEU A 35 -6.74 -20.18 -11.11
CA LEU A 35 -5.29 -20.28 -11.31
C LEU A 35 -4.80 -21.74 -11.34
N GLY A 36 -5.52 -22.66 -10.72
CA GLY A 36 -5.05 -24.02 -10.50
C GLY A 36 -3.88 -24.09 -9.50
N GLY A 37 -3.33 -25.30 -9.31
CA GLY A 37 -2.24 -25.51 -8.35
C GLY A 37 -0.95 -24.83 -8.75
N GLU A 38 -0.57 -24.89 -10.03
CA GLU A 38 0.64 -24.28 -10.57
C GLU A 38 0.58 -22.75 -10.51
N GLY A 39 -0.50 -22.15 -10.98
CA GLY A 39 -0.68 -20.70 -10.95
C GLY A 39 -0.75 -20.15 -9.52
N MET A 40 -1.32 -20.92 -8.58
CA MET A 40 -1.33 -20.54 -7.16
C MET A 40 0.06 -20.63 -6.54
N GLY A 41 0.89 -21.59 -6.98
CA GLY A 41 2.30 -21.69 -6.60
C GLY A 41 3.08 -20.44 -7.03
N ILE A 42 2.96 -20.03 -8.28
CA ILE A 42 3.59 -18.81 -8.83
C ILE A 42 3.11 -17.57 -8.06
N TYR A 43 1.81 -17.46 -7.82
CA TYR A 43 1.25 -16.35 -7.02
C TYR A 43 1.89 -16.26 -5.63
N GLN A 44 2.04 -17.40 -4.93
CA GLN A 44 2.65 -17.43 -3.61
C GLN A 44 4.15 -17.10 -3.62
N MET A 45 4.85 -17.34 -4.73
CA MET A 45 6.25 -16.94 -4.90
C MET A 45 6.42 -15.45 -5.14
N VAL A 46 5.51 -14.83 -5.90
CA VAL A 46 5.60 -13.42 -6.31
C VAL A 46 5.07 -12.48 -5.23
N TYR A 47 4.01 -12.86 -4.55
CA TYR A 47 3.29 -12.03 -3.58
C TYR A 47 4.14 -11.52 -2.40
N PRO A 48 5.04 -12.32 -1.79
CA PRO A 48 5.89 -11.85 -0.69
C PRO A 48 6.83 -10.70 -1.08
N LEU A 49 7.43 -10.75 -2.28
CA LEU A 49 8.29 -9.66 -2.75
C LEU A 49 7.47 -8.38 -2.98
N TYR A 50 6.29 -8.51 -3.58
CA TYR A 50 5.35 -7.40 -3.74
C TYR A 50 5.00 -6.75 -2.40
N CYS A 51 4.59 -7.55 -1.40
CA CYS A 51 4.27 -7.05 -0.07
C CYS A 51 5.47 -6.40 0.63
N LEU A 52 6.67 -6.95 0.45
CA LEU A 52 7.90 -6.39 1.02
C LEU A 52 8.17 -5.00 0.44
N LEU A 53 8.10 -4.83 -0.87
CA LEU A 53 8.29 -3.54 -1.53
C LEU A 53 7.24 -2.51 -1.09
N LEU A 54 5.99 -2.91 -0.96
CA LEU A 54 4.94 -2.04 -0.40
C LEU A 54 5.25 -1.65 1.05
N THR A 55 5.62 -2.59 1.90
CA THR A 55 5.86 -2.33 3.32
C THR A 55 7.08 -1.42 3.55
N VAL A 56 8.19 -1.69 2.88
CA VAL A 56 9.41 -0.87 2.98
C VAL A 56 9.14 0.58 2.59
N SER A 57 8.32 0.77 1.56
CA SER A 57 7.93 2.12 1.16
C SER A 57 6.89 2.78 2.10
N ALA A 58 6.17 2.03 2.98
CA ALA A 58 5.09 2.53 3.85
C ALA A 58 5.57 3.15 5.17
N THR A 59 6.76 2.80 5.62
CA THR A 59 7.20 3.07 6.98
C THR A 59 7.49 4.55 7.26
N GLY A 60 6.74 5.13 8.20
CA GLY A 60 7.12 6.35 8.95
C GLY A 60 6.80 7.71 8.32
N ILE A 61 6.66 7.82 7.01
CA ILE A 61 6.48 9.10 6.32
C ILE A 61 5.06 9.69 6.51
N PRO A 62 3.97 8.88 6.45
CA PRO A 62 2.61 9.40 6.57
C PRO A 62 2.33 10.13 7.88
N SER A 63 2.81 9.60 9.00
CA SER A 63 2.59 10.19 10.33
C SER A 63 3.31 11.52 10.52
N GLY A 64 4.51 11.67 9.97
CA GLY A 64 5.25 12.93 9.97
C GLY A 64 4.55 14.01 9.16
N LEU A 65 4.02 13.63 8.00
CA LEU A 65 3.30 14.49 7.10
C LEU A 65 1.97 14.99 7.69
N ALA A 66 1.21 14.08 8.28
CA ALA A 66 -0.02 14.40 9.00
C ALA A 66 0.19 15.49 10.05
N ARG A 67 1.27 15.36 10.79
CA ARG A 67 1.66 16.33 11.82
C ARG A 67 2.01 17.70 11.22
N GLU A 68 2.77 17.74 10.14
CA GLU A 68 3.14 18.98 9.46
C GLU A 68 1.91 19.71 8.89
N ILE A 69 0.99 18.98 8.24
CA ILE A 69 -0.27 19.53 7.72
C ILE A 69 -1.12 20.11 8.86
N SER A 70 -1.29 19.36 9.95
CA SER A 70 -2.05 19.82 11.11
C SER A 70 -1.46 21.09 11.74
N HIS A 71 -0.14 21.18 11.83
CA HIS A 71 0.55 22.38 12.33
C HIS A 71 0.41 23.59 11.40
N ALA A 72 0.53 23.40 10.09
CA ALA A 72 0.36 24.47 9.11
C ALA A 72 -1.07 25.01 9.13
N ARG A 73 -2.04 24.11 9.25
CA ARG A 73 -3.47 24.46 9.29
C ARG A 73 -3.85 25.20 10.57
N ALA A 74 -3.33 24.78 11.73
CA ALA A 74 -3.53 25.46 13.00
C ALA A 74 -3.00 26.91 13.00
N ARG A 75 -2.08 27.25 12.09
CA ARG A 75 -1.55 28.60 11.86
C ARG A 75 -2.27 29.38 10.77
N GLY A 76 -3.26 28.79 10.11
CA GLY A 76 -3.99 29.42 9.00
C GLY A 76 -3.15 29.59 7.72
N ASP A 77 -2.02 28.87 7.58
CA ASP A 77 -1.12 28.98 6.45
C ASP A 77 -1.49 27.95 5.35
N GLU A 78 -2.52 28.28 4.57
CA GLU A 78 -2.99 27.43 3.49
C GLU A 78 -1.95 27.24 2.36
N SER A 79 -1.07 28.22 2.15
CA SER A 79 -0.02 28.11 1.15
C SER A 79 0.99 27.03 1.53
N ARG A 80 1.32 26.93 2.82
CA ARG A 80 2.18 25.90 3.37
C ARG A 80 1.52 24.51 3.32
N VAL A 81 0.23 24.41 3.63
CA VAL A 81 -0.54 23.16 3.50
C VAL A 81 -0.45 22.62 2.07
N ARG A 82 -0.72 23.47 1.06
CA ARG A 82 -0.61 23.10 -0.36
C ARG A 82 0.82 22.73 -0.76
N GLY A 83 1.81 23.45 -0.26
CA GLY A 83 3.22 23.17 -0.51
C GLY A 83 3.65 21.81 0.06
N VAL A 84 3.24 21.47 1.27
CA VAL A 84 3.49 20.17 1.90
C VAL A 84 2.79 19.07 1.12
N PHE A 85 1.54 19.26 0.73
CA PHE A 85 0.78 18.30 -0.07
C PHE A 85 1.48 17.95 -1.39
N LEU A 86 1.90 18.96 -2.17
CA LEU A 86 2.56 18.74 -3.46
C LEU A 86 3.92 18.06 -3.32
N ARG A 87 4.70 18.43 -2.32
CA ARG A 87 5.99 17.78 -2.03
C ARG A 87 5.81 16.33 -1.62
N SER A 88 4.78 16.05 -0.86
CA SER A 88 4.45 14.69 -0.45
C SER A 88 4.02 13.83 -1.62
N LEU A 89 3.15 14.36 -2.48
CA LEU A 89 2.73 13.67 -3.68
C LEU A 89 3.94 13.34 -4.58
N ALA A 90 4.87 14.28 -4.76
CA ALA A 90 6.09 14.05 -5.52
C ALA A 90 6.98 12.98 -4.87
N LEU A 91 7.14 13.03 -3.54
CA LEU A 91 7.94 12.05 -2.80
C LEU A 91 7.36 10.64 -2.93
N PHE A 92 6.04 10.50 -2.75
CA PHE A 92 5.39 9.19 -2.83
C PHE A 92 5.35 8.64 -4.26
N SER A 93 5.16 9.51 -5.25
CA SER A 93 5.29 9.10 -6.65
C SER A 93 6.71 8.63 -6.98
N ALA A 94 7.73 9.30 -6.45
CA ALA A 94 9.12 8.88 -6.62
C ALA A 94 9.39 7.53 -5.94
N LEU A 95 8.90 7.32 -4.71
CA LEU A 95 9.01 6.04 -4.01
C LEU A 95 8.26 4.91 -4.72
N GLY A 96 7.06 5.18 -5.24
CA GLY A 96 6.31 4.24 -6.06
C GLY A 96 7.05 3.87 -7.34
N LEU A 97 7.69 4.84 -8.00
CA LEU A 97 8.51 4.60 -9.20
C LEU A 97 9.77 3.78 -8.89
N ILE A 98 10.41 4.05 -7.76
CA ILE A 98 11.55 3.24 -7.28
C ILE A 98 11.10 1.81 -6.99
N GLY A 99 9.96 1.60 -6.31
CA GLY A 99 9.39 0.27 -6.07
C GLY A 99 9.04 -0.47 -7.36
N PHE A 100 8.46 0.22 -8.32
CA PHE A 100 8.20 -0.31 -9.66
C PHE A 100 9.49 -0.74 -10.37
N ALA A 101 10.51 0.13 -10.41
CA ALA A 101 11.80 -0.17 -11.02
C ALA A 101 12.50 -1.33 -10.30
N ALA A 102 12.46 -1.34 -8.96
CA ALA A 102 13.02 -2.43 -8.16
C ALA A 102 12.34 -3.77 -8.49
N MET A 103 11.02 -3.78 -8.65
CA MET A 103 10.28 -5.00 -9.03
C MET A 103 10.75 -5.52 -10.39
N LEU A 104 10.92 -4.64 -11.38
CA LEU A 104 11.41 -5.01 -12.72
C LEU A 104 12.84 -5.56 -12.70
N VAL A 105 13.73 -4.94 -11.93
CA VAL A 105 15.14 -5.39 -11.80
C VAL A 105 15.23 -6.71 -11.04
N LEU A 106 14.42 -6.88 -10.00
CA LEU A 106 14.40 -8.10 -9.20
C LEU A 106 13.69 -9.27 -9.89
N ALA A 107 12.77 -9.03 -10.81
CA ALA A 107 12.01 -10.07 -11.52
C ALA A 107 12.90 -11.19 -12.10
N PRO A 108 13.93 -10.91 -12.94
CA PRO A 108 14.77 -11.97 -13.49
C PRO A 108 15.67 -12.63 -12.44
N ILE A 109 16.02 -11.91 -11.39
CA ILE A 109 16.86 -12.46 -10.29
C ILE A 109 16.03 -13.46 -9.48
N MET A 110 14.82 -13.06 -9.10
CA MET A 110 13.93 -13.90 -8.29
C MET A 110 13.47 -15.14 -9.05
N SER A 111 13.12 -15.02 -10.34
CA SER A 111 12.73 -16.17 -11.16
C SER A 111 13.85 -17.20 -11.28
N ARG A 112 15.11 -16.77 -11.35
CA ARG A 112 16.28 -17.66 -11.36
C ARG A 112 16.51 -18.33 -10.01
N VAL A 113 16.43 -17.57 -8.92
CA VAL A 113 16.60 -18.09 -7.54
C VAL A 113 15.53 -19.12 -7.21
N GLN A 114 14.31 -18.88 -7.67
CA GLN A 114 13.17 -19.79 -7.45
C GLN A 114 13.12 -20.95 -8.46
N SER A 115 14.02 -20.97 -9.46
CA SER A 115 14.04 -21.96 -10.55
C SER A 115 12.72 -22.05 -11.33
N GLU A 116 11.97 -20.93 -11.39
CA GLU A 116 10.65 -20.86 -12.01
C GLU A 116 10.61 -19.70 -13.04
N PRO A 117 10.92 -19.99 -14.33
CA PRO A 117 10.97 -18.95 -15.37
C PRO A 117 9.61 -18.25 -15.62
N THR A 118 8.49 -18.96 -15.42
CA THR A 118 7.14 -18.43 -15.59
C THR A 118 6.79 -17.36 -14.56
N ALA A 119 7.43 -17.39 -13.38
CA ALA A 119 7.27 -16.37 -12.35
C ALA A 119 7.78 -14.99 -12.81
N GLN A 120 8.74 -14.92 -13.73
CA GLN A 120 9.26 -13.63 -14.23
C GLN A 120 8.17 -12.78 -14.87
N ALA A 121 7.31 -13.36 -15.70
CA ALA A 121 6.20 -12.64 -16.30
C ALA A 121 5.22 -12.10 -15.26
N SER A 122 4.96 -12.88 -14.21
CA SER A 122 4.07 -12.49 -13.12
C SER A 122 4.65 -11.32 -12.30
N TYR A 123 5.96 -11.29 -12.05
CA TYR A 123 6.64 -10.14 -11.43
C TYR A 123 6.50 -8.87 -12.26
N VAL A 124 6.73 -8.97 -13.58
CA VAL A 124 6.63 -7.84 -14.49
C VAL A 124 5.20 -7.32 -14.58
N MET A 125 4.21 -8.22 -14.65
CA MET A 125 2.79 -7.84 -14.68
C MET A 125 2.32 -7.20 -13.37
N LEU A 126 2.90 -7.59 -12.23
CA LEU A 126 2.55 -7.02 -10.93
C LEU A 126 3.28 -5.68 -10.66
N ALA A 127 4.38 -5.40 -11.35
CA ALA A 127 5.19 -4.20 -11.11
C ALA A 127 4.38 -2.88 -11.17
N PRO A 128 3.49 -2.63 -12.16
CA PRO A 128 2.70 -1.41 -12.20
C PRO A 128 1.81 -1.23 -10.96
N SER A 129 1.32 -2.32 -10.37
CA SER A 129 0.45 -2.24 -9.20
C SER A 129 1.19 -1.70 -7.97
N VAL A 130 2.50 -1.91 -7.86
CA VAL A 130 3.33 -1.32 -6.79
C VAL A 130 3.27 0.22 -6.86
N PHE A 131 3.34 0.77 -8.06
CA PHE A 131 3.24 2.21 -8.27
C PHE A 131 1.83 2.74 -7.94
N PHE A 132 0.79 2.11 -8.49
CA PHE A 132 -0.59 2.57 -8.32
C PHE A 132 -1.09 2.46 -6.88
N VAL A 133 -0.90 1.31 -6.22
CA VAL A 133 -1.30 1.12 -4.82
C VAL A 133 -0.63 2.16 -3.93
N ARG A 134 0.62 2.47 -4.21
CA ARG A 134 1.37 3.49 -3.48
C ARG A 134 0.80 4.88 -3.66
N SER A 135 0.46 5.22 -4.89
CA SER A 135 -0.18 6.49 -5.24
C SER A 135 -1.55 6.66 -4.57
N GLU A 136 -2.37 5.59 -4.53
CA GLU A 136 -3.71 5.62 -3.95
C GLU A 136 -3.72 5.65 -2.43
N GLU A 137 -2.93 4.82 -1.75
CA GLU A 137 -2.87 4.79 -0.28
C GLU A 137 -2.58 6.18 0.29
N HIS A 138 -1.64 6.90 -0.29
CA HIS A 138 -1.26 8.22 0.19
C HIS A 138 -2.23 9.32 -0.21
N THR A 139 -2.85 9.21 -1.37
CA THR A 139 -3.88 10.17 -1.78
C THR A 139 -5.10 10.08 -0.88
N SER A 140 -5.55 8.87 -0.53
CA SER A 140 -6.68 8.65 0.37
C SER A 140 -6.39 9.09 1.81
N GLU A 141 -5.18 8.86 2.30
CA GLU A 141 -4.75 9.27 3.64
C GLU A 141 -4.66 10.79 3.77
N LEU A 142 -4.08 11.46 2.78
CA LEU A 142 -4.04 12.92 2.70
C LEU A 142 -5.44 13.52 2.54
N GLN A 143 -6.30 12.92 1.74
CA GLN A 143 -7.67 13.38 1.53
C GLN A 143 -8.51 13.23 2.79
N SER A 144 -8.37 12.13 3.53
CA SER A 144 -9.07 11.93 4.80
C SER A 144 -8.68 13.00 5.83
N GLN A 145 -7.42 13.38 5.91
CA GLN A 145 -6.93 14.44 6.78
C GLN A 145 -7.39 15.83 6.33
N TYR A 146 -7.55 16.02 5.01
CA TYR A 146 -8.07 17.26 4.45
C TYR A 146 -9.58 17.46 4.75
N LEU A 147 -10.33 16.36 4.88
CA LEU A 147 -11.78 16.37 5.13
C LEU A 147 -12.14 16.37 6.63
N ILE A 148 -11.29 15.80 7.49
CA ILE A 148 -11.57 15.66 8.94
C ILE A 148 -11.10 16.88 9.76
N ALA A 149 -10.30 17.72 9.19
CA ALA A 149 -9.78 18.96 9.81
C ALA A 149 -10.51 20.18 9.30
#